data_b94c9342bce3d8b00b68eb9a4263dba2
#
_entry.id   b94c9342bce3d8b00b68eb9a4263dba2
#
_cell.length_a   1.000
_cell.length_b   1.000
_cell.length_c   1.000
_cell.angle_alpha   90.00
_cell.angle_beta   90.00
_cell.angle_gamma   90.00
#
_symmetry.space_group_name_H-M   'P 1'
#
loop_
_entity.id
_entity.type
_entity.pdbx_description
1 polymer ?
#
loop_
_entity_poly.entity_id
_entity_poly.type
_entity_poly.pdbx_seq_one_letter_code
_entity_poly.pdbx_strand_id
1 'polypeptide(L)'
;NMFVLRQINSKITTTFVSMSMLCLMLFLAISAFATGSGLASSVKTDLEDMTKFDYTFYGVSEKGYQEEQQQKFMKRLDVLGLTIEKDAKEILPITIYQNGTFRKCRYKMEPLLKGREKYSDYTKDYVKKLYEIPLTFAKLSEYNKIRKAIGEKELTLKSDEYILNCDYGNLIPIMEKAASDK
;
A
#
# COMPACT_ATOMS: atom_id res chain seq x y z
N ASN A 1 -22.79 64.71 24.53
CA ASN A 1 -21.68 63.68 24.67
C ASN A 1 -22.14 62.22 24.64
N MET A 2 -23.40 61.91 24.92
CA MET A 2 -23.95 60.54 24.83
C MET A 2 -23.95 59.97 23.41
N PHE A 3 -24.23 60.80 22.40
CA PHE A 3 -24.28 60.39 20.99
C PHE A 3 -22.92 59.91 20.48
N VAL A 4 -21.85 60.62 20.83
CA VAL A 4 -20.46 60.30 20.44
C VAL A 4 -20.00 58.96 21.06
N LEU A 5 -20.29 58.75 22.31
CA LEU A 5 -19.98 57.50 23.02
C LEU A 5 -20.70 56.29 22.40
N ARG A 6 -21.95 56.45 22.00
CA ARG A 6 -22.74 55.39 21.35
C ARG A 6 -22.21 55.05 19.98
N GLN A 7 -21.76 56.06 19.25
CA GLN A 7 -21.19 55.91 17.89
C GLN A 7 -19.79 55.23 17.93
N ILE A 8 -18.98 55.56 18.93
CA ILE A 8 -17.68 54.94 19.16
C ILE A 8 -17.87 53.46 19.54
N ASN A 9 -18.76 53.17 20.48
CA ASN A 9 -19.03 51.80 20.95
C ASN A 9 -19.56 50.92 19.81
N SER A 10 -20.46 51.45 18.96
CA SER A 10 -20.95 50.73 17.76
C SER A 10 -19.85 50.41 16.77
N LYS A 11 -18.93 51.34 16.48
CA LYS A 11 -17.76 51.10 15.60
C LYS A 11 -16.80 50.08 16.15
N ILE A 12 -16.49 50.14 17.46
CA ILE A 12 -15.59 49.20 18.10
C ILE A 12 -16.15 47.78 18.04
N THR A 13 -17.44 47.62 18.33
CA THR A 13 -18.08 46.29 18.30
C THR A 13 -18.10 45.71 16.88
N THR A 14 -18.42 46.53 15.86
CA THR A 14 -18.43 46.07 14.46
C THR A 14 -17.05 45.69 13.97
N THR A 15 -16.03 46.47 14.31
CA THR A 15 -14.62 46.18 13.96
C THR A 15 -14.13 44.90 14.66
N PHE A 16 -14.45 44.72 15.92
CA PHE A 16 -14.11 43.50 16.68
C PHE A 16 -14.74 42.26 16.06
N VAL A 17 -16.00 42.28 15.73
CA VAL A 17 -16.69 41.14 15.10
C VAL A 17 -16.08 40.83 13.73
N SER A 18 -15.82 41.85 12.91
CA SER A 18 -15.18 41.64 11.60
C SER A 18 -13.79 41.02 11.73
N MET A 19 -12.99 41.52 12.67
CA MET A 19 -11.63 41.03 12.93
C MET A 19 -11.66 39.58 13.43
N SER A 20 -12.57 39.25 14.35
CA SER A 20 -12.77 37.88 14.84
C SER A 20 -13.17 36.93 13.71
N MET A 21 -14.05 37.36 12.81
CA MET A 21 -14.49 36.55 11.67
C MET A 21 -13.34 36.30 10.69
N LEU A 22 -12.52 37.31 10.41
CA LEU A 22 -11.32 37.15 9.58
C LEU A 22 -10.31 36.18 10.18
N CYS A 23 -10.05 36.30 11.50
CA CYS A 23 -9.15 35.39 12.19
C CYS A 23 -9.67 33.93 12.16
N LEU A 24 -10.96 33.75 12.33
CA LEU A 24 -11.58 32.42 12.27
C LEU A 24 -11.48 31.83 10.85
N MET A 25 -11.75 32.62 9.82
CA MET A 25 -11.61 32.18 8.42
C MET A 25 -10.15 31.81 8.08
N LEU A 26 -9.18 32.61 8.51
CA LEU A 26 -7.76 32.31 8.33
C LEU A 26 -7.36 31.04 9.08
N PHE A 27 -7.82 30.85 10.30
CA PHE A 27 -7.56 29.64 11.07
C PHE A 27 -8.11 28.39 10.35
N LEU A 28 -9.35 28.45 9.87
CA LEU A 28 -9.96 27.35 9.12
C LEU A 28 -9.20 27.05 7.83
N ALA A 29 -8.81 28.10 7.07
CA ALA A 29 -8.07 27.93 5.84
C ALA A 29 -6.69 27.28 6.07
N ILE A 30 -5.94 27.74 7.07
CA ILE A 30 -4.62 27.17 7.44
C ILE A 30 -4.79 25.72 7.91
N SER A 31 -5.78 25.45 8.75
CA SER A 31 -6.04 24.09 9.25
C SER A 31 -6.41 23.14 8.13
N ALA A 32 -7.28 23.54 7.21
CA ALA A 32 -7.66 22.73 6.04
C ALA A 32 -6.47 22.47 5.12
N PHE A 33 -5.64 23.49 4.86
CA PHE A 33 -4.45 23.34 4.05
C PHE A 33 -3.42 22.41 4.71
N ALA A 34 -3.16 22.58 5.99
CA ALA A 34 -2.20 21.74 6.73
C ALA A 34 -2.65 20.27 6.76
N THR A 35 -3.95 20.02 7.01
CA THR A 35 -4.51 18.66 7.00
C THR A 35 -4.46 18.05 5.59
N GLY A 36 -4.86 18.82 4.58
CA GLY A 36 -4.85 18.36 3.18
C GLY A 36 -3.45 18.03 2.67
N SER A 37 -2.46 18.87 2.96
CA SER A 37 -1.07 18.63 2.57
C SER A 37 -0.45 17.44 3.32
N GLY A 38 -0.74 17.28 4.60
CA GLY A 38 -0.29 16.14 5.40
C GLY A 38 -0.86 14.82 4.87
N LEU A 39 -2.15 14.77 4.56
CA LEU A 39 -2.79 13.60 3.98
C LEU A 39 -2.21 13.27 2.59
N ALA A 40 -2.05 14.26 1.73
CA ALA A 40 -1.49 14.08 0.39
C ALA A 40 -0.05 13.54 0.45
N SER A 41 0.77 14.05 1.37
CA SER A 41 2.13 13.55 1.59
C SER A 41 2.15 12.11 2.09
N SER A 42 1.28 11.76 3.04
CA SER A 42 1.19 10.39 3.56
C SER A 42 0.76 9.41 2.47
N VAL A 43 -0.29 9.72 1.72
CA VAL A 43 -0.76 8.87 0.61
C VAL A 43 0.31 8.72 -0.46
N LYS A 44 1.05 9.79 -0.78
CA LYS A 44 2.15 9.71 -1.76
C LYS A 44 3.26 8.77 -1.28
N THR A 45 3.69 8.89 -0.02
CA THR A 45 4.73 8.02 0.55
C THR A 45 4.27 6.56 0.58
N ASP A 46 3.03 6.31 1.01
CA ASP A 46 2.46 4.96 1.04
C ASP A 46 2.39 4.35 -0.37
N LEU A 47 2.01 5.15 -1.38
CA LEU A 47 1.99 4.69 -2.77
C LEU A 47 3.40 4.43 -3.30
N GLU A 48 4.39 5.28 -3.05
CA GLU A 48 5.78 5.08 -3.45
C GLU A 48 6.39 3.83 -2.81
N ASP A 49 6.02 3.52 -1.58
CA ASP A 49 6.47 2.32 -0.88
C ASP A 49 5.77 1.04 -1.38
N MET A 50 4.50 1.12 -1.73
CA MET A 50 3.72 -0.02 -2.22
C MET A 50 3.93 -0.29 -3.72
N THR A 51 4.26 0.74 -4.51
CA THR A 51 4.40 0.63 -5.97
C THR A 51 5.83 0.97 -6.40
N LYS A 52 6.72 -0.01 -6.26
CA LYS A 52 8.12 0.12 -6.75
C LYS A 52 8.22 0.05 -8.28
N PHE A 53 7.12 -0.32 -8.94
CA PHE A 53 7.02 -0.44 -10.41
C PHE A 53 5.89 0.44 -10.92
N ASP A 54 6.07 1.07 -12.07
CA ASP A 54 5.06 1.92 -12.71
C ASP A 54 3.79 1.13 -13.03
N TYR A 55 3.94 -0.12 -13.47
CA TYR A 55 2.82 -1.02 -13.80
C TYR A 55 3.13 -2.45 -13.38
N THR A 56 2.14 -3.12 -12.81
CA THR A 56 2.19 -4.54 -12.48
C THR A 56 1.01 -5.26 -13.12
N PHE A 57 1.30 -6.26 -13.95
CA PHE A 57 0.28 -7.07 -14.61
C PHE A 57 0.31 -8.50 -14.06
N TYR A 58 -0.86 -9.04 -13.79
CA TYR A 58 -1.01 -10.40 -13.29
C TYR A 58 -1.65 -11.30 -14.33
N GLY A 59 -0.98 -12.39 -14.66
CA GLY A 59 -1.52 -13.47 -15.45
C GLY A 59 -1.66 -14.73 -14.60
N VAL A 60 -2.83 -15.38 -14.65
CA VAL A 60 -3.06 -16.65 -13.93
C VAL A 60 -2.96 -17.81 -14.92
N SER A 61 -2.18 -18.84 -14.56
CA SER A 61 -2.06 -20.08 -15.30
C SER A 61 -2.31 -21.29 -14.41
N GLU A 62 -3.24 -22.14 -14.80
CA GLU A 62 -3.54 -23.39 -14.07
C GLU A 62 -2.49 -24.48 -14.30
N LYS A 63 -1.71 -24.41 -15.39
CA LYS A 63 -0.73 -25.42 -15.78
C LYS A 63 0.71 -25.13 -15.39
N GLY A 64 0.92 -24.10 -14.52
CA GLY A 64 2.25 -23.61 -14.16
C GLY A 64 2.84 -22.65 -15.21
N TYR A 65 4.01 -22.12 -14.91
CA TYR A 65 4.70 -21.18 -15.80
C TYR A 65 5.25 -21.90 -17.03
N GLN A 66 4.87 -21.41 -18.20
CA GLN A 66 5.47 -21.77 -19.48
C GLN A 66 5.74 -20.47 -20.26
N GLU A 67 6.89 -20.36 -20.91
CA GLU A 67 7.26 -19.19 -21.75
C GLU A 67 6.20 -18.87 -22.81
N GLU A 68 5.56 -19.91 -23.35
CA GLU A 68 4.46 -19.77 -24.30
C GLU A 68 3.25 -19.01 -23.70
N GLN A 69 3.02 -19.14 -22.40
CA GLN A 69 1.93 -18.43 -21.71
C GLN A 69 2.26 -16.95 -21.49
N GLN A 70 3.53 -16.65 -21.20
CA GLN A 70 4.00 -15.27 -21.14
C GLN A 70 3.79 -14.57 -22.49
N GLN A 71 4.19 -15.20 -23.60
CA GLN A 71 3.97 -14.65 -24.93
C GLN A 71 2.49 -14.48 -25.27
N LYS A 72 1.63 -15.43 -24.89
CA LYS A 72 0.18 -15.29 -25.05
C LYS A 72 -0.39 -14.15 -24.21
N PHE A 73 0.13 -13.96 -23.01
CA PHE A 73 -0.26 -12.84 -22.15
C PHE A 73 0.13 -11.50 -22.75
N MET A 74 1.38 -11.35 -23.20
CA MET A 74 1.86 -10.13 -23.87
C MET A 74 1.02 -9.83 -25.13
N LYS A 75 0.74 -10.82 -25.98
CA LYS A 75 -0.14 -10.64 -27.14
C LYS A 75 -1.55 -10.18 -26.77
N ARG A 76 -2.10 -10.62 -25.64
CA ARG A 76 -3.41 -10.14 -25.16
C ARG A 76 -3.37 -8.67 -24.74
N LEU A 77 -2.28 -8.22 -24.13
CA LEU A 77 -2.09 -6.82 -23.80
C LEU A 77 -2.01 -5.95 -25.04
N ASP A 78 -1.30 -6.40 -26.09
CA ASP A 78 -1.25 -5.72 -27.38
C ASP A 78 -2.63 -5.57 -28.04
N VAL A 79 -3.46 -6.61 -27.97
CA VAL A 79 -4.84 -6.57 -28.47
C VAL A 79 -5.70 -5.56 -27.72
N LEU A 80 -5.39 -5.32 -26.43
CA LEU A 80 -6.04 -4.29 -25.61
C LEU A 80 -5.47 -2.89 -25.86
N GLY A 81 -4.54 -2.73 -26.79
CA GLY A 81 -3.90 -1.45 -27.13
C GLY A 81 -2.77 -1.06 -26.17
N LEU A 82 -2.34 -1.96 -25.30
CA LEU A 82 -1.24 -1.75 -24.37
C LEU A 82 0.05 -2.30 -24.98
N THR A 83 0.74 -1.48 -25.76
CA THR A 83 2.00 -1.86 -26.44
C THR A 83 3.19 -1.71 -25.47
N ILE A 84 3.23 -2.58 -24.46
CA ILE A 84 4.17 -2.49 -23.32
C ILE A 84 5.63 -2.52 -23.79
N GLU A 85 5.97 -3.31 -24.79
CA GLU A 85 7.34 -3.41 -25.32
C GLU A 85 7.89 -2.09 -25.89
N LYS A 86 7.01 -1.18 -26.33
CA LYS A 86 7.42 0.14 -26.85
C LYS A 86 7.54 1.20 -25.77
N ASP A 87 6.71 1.09 -24.74
CA ASP A 87 6.54 2.15 -23.72
C ASP A 87 7.32 1.86 -22.43
N ALA A 88 7.64 0.59 -22.16
CA ALA A 88 8.39 0.19 -20.98
C ALA A 88 9.90 0.21 -21.22
N LYS A 89 10.65 0.83 -20.32
CA LYS A 89 12.13 0.79 -20.32
C LYS A 89 12.66 -0.60 -19.99
N GLU A 90 11.98 -1.29 -19.09
CA GLU A 90 12.35 -2.62 -18.60
C GLU A 90 11.08 -3.41 -18.26
N ILE A 91 11.07 -4.68 -18.63
CA ILE A 91 10.01 -5.63 -18.31
C ILE A 91 10.61 -6.73 -17.47
N LEU A 92 10.09 -6.89 -16.25
CA LEU A 92 10.56 -7.89 -15.30
C LEU A 92 9.51 -9.00 -15.12
N PRO A 93 9.65 -10.13 -15.86
CA PRO A 93 8.75 -11.26 -15.67
C PRO A 93 9.10 -12.01 -14.39
N ILE A 94 8.11 -12.22 -13.54
CA ILE A 94 8.24 -12.92 -12.25
C ILE A 94 7.20 -13.99 -12.16
N THR A 95 7.60 -15.16 -11.68
CA THR A 95 6.70 -16.27 -11.43
C THR A 95 6.37 -16.38 -9.95
N ILE A 96 5.10 -16.20 -9.63
CA ILE A 96 4.57 -16.39 -8.30
C ILE A 96 3.71 -17.67 -8.29
N TYR A 97 3.94 -18.53 -7.32
CA TYR A 97 3.24 -19.78 -7.15
C TYR A 97 2.20 -19.66 -6.05
N GLN A 98 1.02 -20.22 -6.29
CA GLN A 98 -0.05 -20.33 -5.31
C GLN A 98 -0.60 -21.75 -5.32
N ASN A 99 -0.79 -22.34 -4.16
CA ASN A 99 -1.32 -23.69 -4.04
C ASN A 99 -2.84 -23.66 -3.95
N GLY A 100 -3.49 -23.64 -5.13
CA GLY A 100 -4.95 -23.67 -5.26
C GLY A 100 -5.59 -22.30 -5.46
N THR A 101 -6.91 -22.28 -5.57
CA THR A 101 -7.72 -21.07 -5.68
C THR A 101 -8.00 -20.47 -4.30
N PHE A 102 -8.46 -19.22 -4.25
CA PHE A 102 -8.78 -18.50 -3.01
C PHE A 102 -9.62 -19.31 -1.99
N ARG A 103 -10.58 -20.10 -2.46
CA ARG A 103 -11.43 -20.95 -1.58
C ARG A 103 -10.89 -22.34 -1.31
N LYS A 104 -10.01 -22.88 -2.16
CA LYS A 104 -9.48 -24.25 -2.11
C LYS A 104 -7.96 -24.28 -1.98
N CYS A 105 -7.38 -23.29 -1.32
CA CYS A 105 -5.96 -23.18 -1.10
C CYS A 105 -5.56 -23.99 0.15
N ARG A 106 -4.44 -24.72 0.06
CA ARG A 106 -3.89 -25.49 1.18
C ARG A 106 -3.14 -24.59 2.18
N TYR A 107 -2.44 -23.58 1.67
CA TYR A 107 -1.64 -22.66 2.50
C TYR A 107 -2.31 -21.30 2.53
N LYS A 108 -2.83 -20.94 3.70
CA LYS A 108 -3.53 -19.68 3.97
C LYS A 108 -2.76 -18.85 4.98
N MET A 109 -3.11 -17.59 5.11
CA MET A 109 -2.52 -16.70 6.10
C MET A 109 -2.95 -17.02 7.55
N GLU A 110 -4.02 -17.80 7.76
CA GLU A 110 -4.55 -18.13 9.09
C GLU A 110 -3.46 -18.55 10.10
N PRO A 111 -2.54 -19.51 9.81
CA PRO A 111 -1.53 -19.94 10.77
C PRO A 111 -0.55 -18.85 11.20
N LEU A 112 -0.35 -17.83 10.35
CA LEU A 112 0.52 -16.68 10.64
C LEU A 112 -0.18 -15.63 11.50
N LEU A 113 -1.48 -15.43 11.28
CA LEU A 113 -2.25 -14.33 11.88
C LEU A 113 -3.01 -14.74 13.14
N LYS A 114 -3.49 -15.97 13.21
CA LYS A 114 -4.36 -16.46 14.29
C LYS A 114 -3.65 -16.44 15.65
N GLY A 115 -4.30 -15.82 16.62
CA GLY A 115 -3.76 -15.62 17.97
C GLY A 115 -2.80 -14.43 18.11
N ARG A 116 -2.48 -13.74 17.01
CA ARG A 116 -1.56 -12.60 16.97
C ARG A 116 -2.24 -11.30 16.56
N GLU A 117 -3.56 -11.27 16.44
CA GLU A 117 -4.34 -10.11 15.94
C GLU A 117 -4.09 -8.84 16.75
N LYS A 118 -3.71 -8.99 18.03
CA LYS A 118 -3.41 -7.87 18.93
C LYS A 118 -2.13 -7.09 18.58
N TYR A 119 -1.30 -7.65 17.71
CA TYR A 119 -0.05 -7.00 17.28
C TYR A 119 -0.23 -6.15 16.01
N SER A 120 -1.43 -6.13 15.42
CA SER A 120 -1.77 -5.31 14.26
C SER A 120 -2.48 -4.04 14.68
N ASP A 121 -2.27 -2.96 13.91
CA ASP A 121 -3.05 -1.73 14.01
C ASP A 121 -4.46 -1.89 13.41
N TYR A 122 -4.70 -2.96 12.66
CA TYR A 122 -6.02 -3.31 12.16
C TYR A 122 -6.92 -3.87 13.27
N THR A 123 -8.23 -3.67 13.12
CA THR A 123 -9.20 -4.29 14.03
C THR A 123 -9.12 -5.82 13.92
N LYS A 124 -9.38 -6.51 15.03
CA LYS A 124 -9.37 -7.97 15.11
C LYS A 124 -10.24 -8.62 14.04
N ASP A 125 -11.40 -8.02 13.75
CA ASP A 125 -12.34 -8.55 12.75
C ASP A 125 -11.82 -8.36 11.32
N TYR A 126 -11.05 -7.29 11.07
CA TYR A 126 -10.40 -7.12 9.79
C TYR A 126 -9.30 -8.17 9.58
N VAL A 127 -8.44 -8.38 10.59
CA VAL A 127 -7.38 -9.39 10.53
C VAL A 127 -7.95 -10.79 10.29
N LYS A 128 -9.10 -11.14 10.89
CA LYS A 128 -9.77 -12.42 10.64
C LYS A 128 -10.23 -12.60 9.19
N LYS A 129 -10.61 -11.53 8.50
CA LYS A 129 -10.96 -11.61 7.06
C LYS A 129 -9.75 -11.97 6.20
N LEU A 130 -8.55 -11.68 6.67
CA LEU A 130 -7.31 -12.02 5.96
C LEU A 130 -6.91 -13.49 6.12
N TYR A 131 -7.51 -14.24 7.03
CA TYR A 131 -7.20 -15.66 7.26
C TYR A 131 -7.37 -16.53 6.01
N GLU A 132 -8.36 -16.21 5.20
CA GLU A 132 -8.67 -16.96 3.98
C GLU A 132 -7.76 -16.62 2.79
N ILE A 133 -6.91 -15.61 2.92
CA ILE A 133 -6.00 -15.20 1.85
C ILE A 133 -4.95 -16.30 1.63
N PRO A 134 -4.79 -16.79 0.39
CA PRO A 134 -3.76 -17.77 0.07
C PRO A 134 -2.36 -17.18 0.24
N LEU A 135 -1.45 -17.97 0.79
CA LEU A 135 -0.03 -17.64 0.73
C LEU A 135 0.48 -17.85 -0.70
N THR A 136 1.25 -16.91 -1.16
CA THR A 136 1.96 -16.97 -2.42
C THR A 136 3.45 -17.24 -2.17
N PHE A 137 4.08 -17.93 -3.10
CA PHE A 137 5.47 -18.34 -3.00
C PHE A 137 6.22 -17.89 -4.26
N ALA A 138 7.41 -17.39 -4.09
CA ALA A 138 8.32 -17.10 -5.19
C ALA A 138 9.66 -17.81 -4.96
N LYS A 139 10.34 -18.18 -6.03
CA LYS A 139 11.72 -18.64 -5.92
C LYS A 139 12.61 -17.47 -5.50
N LEU A 140 13.61 -17.73 -4.67
CA LEU A 140 14.58 -16.72 -4.25
C LEU A 140 15.23 -16.00 -5.46
N SER A 141 15.50 -16.74 -6.54
CA SER A 141 16.05 -16.17 -7.77
C SER A 141 15.11 -15.14 -8.41
N GLU A 142 13.79 -15.40 -8.40
CA GLU A 142 12.79 -14.45 -8.91
C GLU A 142 12.67 -13.23 -7.99
N TYR A 143 12.68 -13.45 -6.69
CA TYR A 143 12.67 -12.37 -5.71
C TYR A 143 13.92 -11.48 -5.81
N ASN A 144 15.09 -12.07 -6.00
CA ASN A 144 16.33 -11.33 -6.19
C ASN A 144 16.35 -10.50 -7.49
N LYS A 145 15.62 -10.91 -8.54
CA LYS A 145 15.42 -10.04 -9.71
C LYS A 145 14.67 -8.76 -9.35
N ILE A 146 13.62 -8.87 -8.52
CA ILE A 146 12.89 -7.69 -8.00
C ILE A 146 13.84 -6.79 -7.22
N ARG A 147 14.55 -7.34 -6.24
CA ARG A 147 15.46 -6.59 -5.40
C ARG A 147 16.52 -5.84 -6.20
N LYS A 148 17.09 -6.50 -7.19
CA LYS A 148 18.07 -5.90 -8.10
C LYS A 148 17.47 -4.74 -8.92
N ALA A 149 16.24 -4.92 -9.43
CA ALA A 149 15.55 -3.88 -10.21
C ALA A 149 15.24 -2.63 -9.37
N ILE A 150 14.96 -2.79 -8.08
CA ILE A 150 14.74 -1.66 -7.15
C ILE A 150 16.02 -1.17 -6.44
N GLY A 151 17.19 -1.66 -6.86
CA GLY A 151 18.50 -1.24 -6.31
C GLY A 151 18.87 -1.84 -4.94
N GLU A 152 18.17 -2.87 -4.52
CA GLU A 152 18.46 -3.58 -3.27
C GLU A 152 19.46 -4.74 -3.46
N LYS A 153 20.14 -5.11 -2.36
CA LYS A 153 21.08 -6.24 -2.37
C LYS A 153 20.34 -7.56 -2.51
N GLU A 154 20.92 -8.48 -3.29
CA GLU A 154 20.44 -9.85 -3.38
C GLU A 154 20.55 -10.56 -2.03
N LEU A 155 19.59 -11.44 -1.76
CA LEU A 155 19.53 -12.25 -0.55
C LEU A 155 20.03 -13.66 -0.86
N THR A 156 20.67 -14.27 0.14
CA THR A 156 21.09 -15.67 0.13
C THR A 156 20.39 -16.40 1.25
N LEU A 157 19.87 -17.59 0.97
CA LEU A 157 19.22 -18.46 1.95
C LEU A 157 19.89 -19.83 1.95
N LYS A 158 19.94 -20.46 3.10
CA LYS A 158 20.29 -21.88 3.23
C LYS A 158 19.11 -22.74 2.75
N SER A 159 19.33 -24.02 2.59
CA SER A 159 18.35 -24.96 2.04
C SER A 159 17.08 -25.11 2.88
N ASP A 160 17.12 -24.76 4.15
CA ASP A 160 16.05 -24.88 5.15
C ASP A 160 15.49 -23.52 5.60
N GLU A 161 15.96 -22.44 4.98
CA GLU A 161 15.53 -21.07 5.29
C GLU A 161 14.49 -20.57 4.27
N TYR A 162 13.60 -19.72 4.73
CA TYR A 162 12.65 -18.96 3.90
C TYR A 162 12.51 -17.54 4.42
N ILE A 163 12.11 -16.64 3.55
CA ILE A 163 11.79 -15.26 3.89
C ILE A 163 10.28 -15.07 3.81
N LEU A 164 9.73 -14.46 4.83
CA LEU A 164 8.36 -14.00 4.83
C LEU A 164 8.35 -12.53 4.43
N ASN A 165 7.90 -12.23 3.21
CA ASN A 165 7.73 -10.87 2.74
C ASN A 165 6.30 -10.40 2.99
N CYS A 166 6.14 -9.18 3.49
CA CYS A 166 4.85 -8.57 3.75
C CYS A 166 4.89 -7.10 3.36
N ASP A 167 4.07 -6.71 2.38
CA ASP A 167 4.00 -5.34 1.88
C ASP A 167 2.99 -4.49 2.67
N TYR A 168 2.25 -5.10 3.60
CA TYR A 168 1.27 -4.42 4.45
C TYR A 168 1.92 -4.00 5.78
N GLY A 169 2.30 -2.72 5.91
CA GLY A 169 2.97 -2.18 7.10
C GLY A 169 2.28 -2.56 8.41
N ASN A 170 0.95 -2.50 8.46
CA ASN A 170 0.16 -2.83 9.63
C ASN A 170 0.12 -4.34 9.98
N LEU A 171 0.62 -5.21 9.12
CA LEU A 171 0.77 -6.65 9.37
C LEU A 171 2.21 -7.04 9.72
N ILE A 172 3.19 -6.19 9.50
CA ILE A 172 4.60 -6.48 9.80
C ILE A 172 4.79 -6.94 11.25
N PRO A 173 4.24 -6.28 12.29
CA PRO A 173 4.42 -6.72 13.67
C PRO A 173 3.86 -8.12 13.94
N ILE A 174 2.76 -8.51 13.28
CA ILE A 174 2.22 -9.87 13.36
C ILE A 174 3.19 -10.87 12.73
N MET A 175 3.75 -10.54 11.57
CA MET A 175 4.66 -11.41 10.82
C MET A 175 5.97 -11.61 11.56
N GLU A 176 6.54 -10.55 12.15
CA GLU A 176 7.72 -10.63 13.01
C GLU A 176 7.46 -11.54 14.22
N LYS A 177 6.29 -11.38 14.85
CA LYS A 177 5.91 -12.26 15.95
C LYS A 177 5.72 -13.70 15.50
N ALA A 178 5.12 -13.95 14.34
CA ALA A 178 4.97 -15.29 13.79
C ALA A 178 6.33 -15.95 13.46
N ALA A 179 7.30 -15.16 13.01
CA ALA A 179 8.66 -15.65 12.74
C ALA A 179 9.44 -15.95 14.02
N SER A 180 9.19 -15.24 15.12
CA SER A 180 9.88 -15.42 16.41
C SER A 180 9.32 -16.56 17.27
N ASP A 181 8.10 -17.03 17.00
CA ASP A 181 7.41 -18.08 17.78
C ASP A 181 7.79 -19.51 17.33
N LYS A 182 8.87 -19.69 16.55
CA LYS A 182 9.35 -20.99 16.06
C LYS A 182 10.39 -21.62 16.96
#